data_dcf6d20de296c02e75b833a44561e81e
#
_entry.id   dcf6d20de296c02e75b833a44561e81e
#
_cell.length_a   1.000
_cell.length_b   1.000
_cell.length_c   1.000
_cell.angle_alpha   90.00
_cell.angle_beta   90.00
_cell.angle_gamma   90.00
#
_symmetry.space_group_name_H-M   'P 1'
#
loop_
_entity.id
_entity.type
_entity.pdbx_description
1 polymer ?
#
loop_
_entity_poly.entity_id
_entity_poly.type
_entity_poly.pdbx_seq_one_letter_code
_entity_poly.pdbx_strand_id
1 'polypeptide(L)'
;NNNKSTQFRTNWKWEYQIDKKNRLYFRPNIVLGDGNRKEWADYRTLKGDTMLLDSSYVDYWAKEKNYYLQGTLSYGHNFDKRGRNFSVDISGTRSNTNINSDSRTDKWKFKNGTEMQNPEPTYQLMNRDISRNDYRVRFYYTEPLSPTWQINVSYQFHRNNSEEDRRTESMDRETGEFELSPNQTNRSENIFYIHRIEAGIRKFWKKINLRIGATLEPTDMRSSS
;
A
#
# COMPACT_ATOMS: atom_id res chain seq x y z
N ASN A 1 -17.52 -8.12 -17.91
CA ASN A 1 -17.07 -7.58 -16.63
C ASN A 1 -18.01 -6.46 -16.19
N ASN A 2 -18.45 -6.48 -14.95
CA ASN A 2 -19.28 -5.43 -14.35
C ASN A 2 -18.69 -5.05 -12.98
N ASN A 3 -18.15 -3.85 -12.91
CA ASN A 3 -17.52 -3.32 -11.69
C ASN A 3 -18.30 -2.09 -11.24
N LYS A 4 -18.78 -2.12 -10.02
CA LYS A 4 -19.41 -0.96 -9.37
C LYS A 4 -18.62 -0.64 -8.11
N SER A 5 -18.24 0.62 -7.95
CA SER A 5 -17.59 1.10 -6.73
C SER A 5 -18.15 2.44 -6.31
N THR A 6 -18.24 2.62 -5.02
CA THR A 6 -18.59 3.89 -4.39
C THR A 6 -17.46 4.29 -3.47
N GLN A 7 -17.07 5.54 -3.52
CA GLN A 7 -16.00 6.07 -2.69
C GLN A 7 -16.43 7.39 -2.06
N PHE A 8 -16.33 7.47 -0.74
CA PHE A 8 -16.41 8.72 -0.01
C PHE A 8 -14.99 9.17 0.33
N ARG A 9 -14.66 10.42 0.00
CA ARG A 9 -13.36 11.01 0.29
C ARG A 9 -13.54 12.38 0.92
N THR A 10 -12.81 12.62 2.03
CA THR A 10 -12.73 13.95 2.65
C THR A 10 -11.30 14.24 3.03
N ASN A 11 -10.86 15.46 2.80
CA ASN A 11 -9.58 15.96 3.22
C ASN A 11 -9.76 17.38 3.75
N TRP A 12 -9.06 17.69 4.82
CA TRP A 12 -9.10 19.01 5.45
C TRP A 12 -7.67 19.52 5.63
N LYS A 13 -7.54 20.82 5.68
CA LYS A 13 -6.31 21.49 6.08
C LYS A 13 -6.68 22.44 7.20
N TRP A 14 -6.08 22.25 8.35
CA TRP A 14 -6.14 23.17 9.46
C TRP A 14 -4.77 23.77 9.67
N GLU A 15 -4.69 25.09 9.82
CA GLU A 15 -3.49 25.87 10.02
C GLU A 15 -3.69 26.78 11.21
N TYR A 16 -2.76 26.74 12.15
CA TYR A 16 -2.78 27.56 13.34
C TYR A 16 -1.45 28.26 13.53
N GLN A 17 -1.48 29.60 13.45
CA GLN A 17 -0.35 30.45 13.74
C GLN A 17 -0.34 30.71 15.25
N ILE A 18 0.52 30.01 16.02
CA ILE A 18 0.62 30.13 17.47
C ILE A 18 1.14 31.53 17.83
N ASP A 19 2.20 31.96 17.13
CA ASP A 19 2.79 33.28 17.22
C ASP A 19 3.57 33.59 15.91
N LYS A 20 4.33 34.69 15.90
CA LYS A 20 5.12 35.12 14.69
C LYS A 20 6.18 34.09 14.26
N LYS A 21 6.62 33.21 15.16
CA LYS A 21 7.68 32.23 14.93
C LYS A 21 7.19 30.80 14.82
N ASN A 22 6.02 30.50 15.39
CA ASN A 22 5.51 29.14 15.57
C ASN A 22 4.24 28.91 14.76
N ARG A 23 4.24 27.84 13.97
CA ARG A 23 3.13 27.45 13.12
C ARG A 23 2.85 25.95 13.22
N LEU A 24 1.59 25.61 13.27
CA LEU A 24 1.10 24.24 13.31
C LEU A 24 0.17 23.98 12.12
N TYR A 25 0.34 22.83 11.48
CA TYR A 25 -0.54 22.34 10.42
C TYR A 25 -1.05 20.97 10.78
N PHE A 26 -2.34 20.74 10.52
CA PHE A 26 -2.93 19.42 10.59
C PHE A 26 -3.71 19.13 9.31
N ARG A 27 -3.45 17.97 8.70
CA ARG A 27 -4.02 17.57 7.42
C ARG A 27 -4.51 16.13 7.51
N PRO A 28 -5.76 15.89 7.90
CA PRO A 28 -6.39 14.59 7.82
C PRO A 28 -6.91 14.33 6.40
N ASN A 29 -6.86 13.05 6.00
CA ASN A 29 -7.46 12.54 4.78
C ASN A 29 -8.14 11.22 5.11
N ILE A 30 -9.42 11.09 4.77
CA ILE A 30 -10.24 9.91 5.02
C ILE A 30 -10.83 9.47 3.69
N VAL A 31 -10.65 8.19 3.37
CA VAL A 31 -11.29 7.54 2.23
C VAL A 31 -11.99 6.30 2.73
N LEU A 32 -13.26 6.15 2.38
CA LEU A 32 -14.07 4.97 2.64
C LEU A 32 -14.55 4.46 1.28
N GLY A 33 -14.40 3.19 1.01
CA GLY A 33 -14.78 2.58 -0.25
C GLY A 33 -15.57 1.29 -0.07
N ASP A 34 -16.49 1.08 -0.98
CA ASP A 34 -17.26 -0.16 -1.13
C ASP A 34 -17.35 -0.47 -2.63
N GLY A 35 -17.15 -1.73 -3.00
CA GLY A 35 -17.20 -2.14 -4.39
C GLY A 35 -17.64 -3.57 -4.57
N ASN A 36 -18.26 -3.83 -5.72
CA ASN A 36 -18.60 -5.15 -6.18
C ASN A 36 -17.97 -5.35 -7.57
N ARG A 37 -17.35 -6.52 -7.77
CA ARG A 37 -16.71 -6.88 -9.01
C ARG A 37 -17.24 -8.23 -9.49
N LYS A 38 -17.69 -8.28 -10.72
CA LYS A 38 -18.06 -9.50 -11.40
C LYS A 38 -17.24 -9.64 -12.69
N GLU A 39 -16.47 -10.69 -12.78
CA GLU A 39 -15.57 -10.96 -13.89
C GLU A 39 -15.73 -12.39 -14.36
N TRP A 40 -15.54 -12.60 -15.63
CA TRP A 40 -15.37 -13.90 -16.23
C TRP A 40 -14.18 -13.89 -17.16
N ALA A 41 -13.47 -15.00 -17.27
CA ALA A 41 -12.29 -15.13 -18.13
C ALA A 41 -12.17 -16.55 -18.67
N ASP A 42 -11.74 -16.64 -19.93
CA ASP A 42 -11.31 -17.87 -20.57
C ASP A 42 -9.80 -17.89 -20.65
N TYR A 43 -9.21 -18.96 -20.14
CA TYR A 43 -7.77 -19.21 -20.25
C TYR A 43 -7.53 -20.44 -21.11
N ARG A 44 -6.50 -20.38 -21.96
CA ARG A 44 -6.09 -21.50 -22.82
C ARG A 44 -4.59 -21.67 -22.76
N THR A 45 -4.15 -22.91 -22.49
CA THR A 45 -2.73 -23.27 -22.54
C THR A 45 -2.46 -24.02 -23.83
N LEU A 46 -1.54 -23.50 -24.63
CA LEU A 46 -1.16 -24.11 -25.90
C LEU A 46 0.27 -24.66 -25.81
N LYS A 47 0.53 -25.80 -26.47
CA LYS A 47 1.87 -26.30 -26.75
C LYS A 47 2.24 -25.89 -28.17
N GLY A 48 3.22 -24.98 -28.29
CA GLY A 48 3.43 -24.27 -29.55
C GLY A 48 2.21 -23.38 -29.86
N ASP A 49 2.01 -23.02 -31.09
CA ASP A 49 0.95 -22.09 -31.50
C ASP A 49 -0.42 -22.74 -31.75
N THR A 50 -0.51 -24.07 -31.72
CA THR A 50 -1.69 -24.77 -32.25
C THR A 50 -2.26 -25.86 -31.37
N MET A 51 -1.51 -26.52 -30.51
CA MET A 51 -1.98 -27.65 -29.73
C MET A 51 -2.53 -27.20 -28.38
N LEU A 52 -3.84 -27.29 -28.17
CA LEU A 52 -4.50 -27.00 -26.89
C LEU A 52 -4.18 -28.10 -25.86
N LEU A 53 -3.64 -27.73 -24.71
CA LEU A 53 -3.31 -28.59 -23.59
C LEU A 53 -4.39 -28.53 -22.50
N ASP A 54 -4.81 -27.33 -22.17
CA ASP A 54 -5.92 -27.11 -21.25
C ASP A 54 -6.67 -25.81 -21.59
N SER A 55 -7.92 -25.77 -21.16
CA SER A 55 -8.78 -24.59 -21.21
C SER A 55 -9.48 -24.46 -19.86
N SER A 56 -9.65 -23.25 -19.36
CA SER A 56 -10.43 -23.01 -18.15
C SER A 56 -11.31 -21.78 -18.29
N TYR A 57 -12.55 -21.92 -17.84
CA TYR A 57 -13.49 -20.82 -17.66
C TYR A 57 -13.57 -20.48 -16.18
N VAL A 58 -13.41 -19.21 -15.85
CA VAL A 58 -13.51 -18.72 -14.47
C VAL A 58 -14.63 -17.70 -14.41
N ASP A 59 -15.59 -17.90 -13.52
CA ASP A 59 -16.58 -16.91 -13.10
C ASP A 59 -16.23 -16.47 -11.67
N TYR A 60 -16.02 -15.19 -11.49
CA TYR A 60 -15.54 -14.60 -10.26
C TYR A 60 -16.44 -13.44 -9.83
N TRP A 61 -16.86 -13.46 -8.59
CA TRP A 61 -17.55 -12.39 -7.94
C TRP A 61 -16.80 -11.97 -6.66
N ALA A 62 -16.68 -10.67 -6.41
CA ALA A 62 -16.06 -10.16 -5.19
C ALA A 62 -16.79 -8.94 -4.67
N LYS A 63 -16.84 -8.86 -3.34
CA LYS A 63 -17.21 -7.67 -2.59
C LYS A 63 -16.01 -7.16 -1.85
N GLU A 64 -15.67 -5.90 -2.09
CA GLU A 64 -14.55 -5.22 -1.47
C GLU A 64 -15.05 -4.10 -0.57
N LYS A 65 -14.49 -4.01 0.63
CA LYS A 65 -14.65 -2.86 1.53
C LYS A 65 -13.27 -2.37 1.89
N ASN A 66 -13.05 -1.07 1.79
CA ASN A 66 -11.78 -0.48 2.15
C ASN A 66 -11.94 0.82 2.94
N TYR A 67 -10.97 1.09 3.79
CA TYR A 67 -10.79 2.40 4.36
C TYR A 67 -9.31 2.81 4.30
N TYR A 68 -9.10 4.10 4.20
CA TYR A 68 -7.79 4.72 4.25
C TYR A 68 -7.89 5.97 5.11
N LEU A 69 -7.14 5.97 6.21
CA LEU A 69 -7.05 7.07 7.17
C LEU A 69 -5.62 7.58 7.16
N GLN A 70 -5.42 8.84 6.88
CA GLN A 70 -4.11 9.48 6.92
C GLN A 70 -4.20 10.77 7.72
N GLY A 71 -3.20 11.02 8.55
CA GLY A 71 -3.02 12.27 9.26
C GLY A 71 -1.58 12.76 9.15
N THR A 72 -1.40 14.06 8.94
CA THR A 72 -0.10 14.71 9.03
C THR A 72 -0.21 15.90 9.95
N LEU A 73 0.62 15.93 11.00
CA LEU A 73 0.81 17.05 11.90
C LEU A 73 2.21 17.61 11.66
N SER A 74 2.29 18.89 11.32
CA SER A 74 3.55 19.58 11.06
C SER A 74 3.67 20.77 11.98
N TYR A 75 4.77 20.85 12.73
CA TYR A 75 5.14 22.02 13.52
C TYR A 75 6.37 22.66 12.93
N GLY A 76 6.35 23.97 12.78
CA GLY A 76 7.48 24.78 12.31
C GLY A 76 7.81 25.90 13.25
N HIS A 77 9.10 26.08 13.53
CA HIS A 77 9.65 27.17 14.33
C HIS A 77 10.69 27.96 13.54
N ASN A 78 10.51 29.28 13.45
CA ASN A 78 11.47 30.21 12.87
C ASN A 78 12.21 30.95 14.01
N PHE A 79 13.52 30.83 14.02
CA PHE A 79 14.37 31.52 15.00
C PHE A 79 14.56 33.01 14.64
N ASP A 80 15.12 33.80 15.55
CA ASP A 80 15.44 35.21 15.31
C ASP A 80 16.47 35.38 14.21
N LYS A 81 17.41 34.49 14.06
CA LYS A 81 18.36 34.46 12.97
C LYS A 81 17.64 34.16 11.64
N ARG A 82 17.63 35.12 10.74
CA ARG A 82 16.97 35.01 9.44
C ARG A 82 17.39 33.72 8.69
N GLY A 83 16.42 32.89 8.32
CA GLY A 83 16.65 31.67 7.59
C GLY A 83 16.94 30.44 8.46
N ARG A 84 17.19 30.60 9.78
CA ARG A 84 17.25 29.48 10.71
C ARG A 84 15.84 29.00 11.02
N ASN A 85 15.61 27.74 10.82
CA ASN A 85 14.31 27.12 11.11
C ASN A 85 14.48 25.67 11.56
N PHE A 86 13.46 25.21 12.26
CA PHE A 86 13.29 23.83 12.69
C PHE A 86 11.86 23.40 12.37
N SER A 87 11.69 22.17 11.91
CA SER A 87 10.35 21.60 11.77
C SER A 87 10.31 20.14 12.19
N VAL A 88 9.14 19.73 12.65
CA VAL A 88 8.79 18.34 12.94
C VAL A 88 7.54 18.00 12.16
N ASP A 89 7.61 16.93 11.38
CA ASP A 89 6.47 16.34 10.69
C ASP A 89 6.18 14.96 11.28
N ILE A 90 4.97 14.75 11.75
CA ILE A 90 4.47 13.47 12.23
C ILE A 90 3.35 13.05 11.29
N SER A 91 3.49 11.92 10.63
CA SER A 91 2.45 11.38 9.76
C SER A 91 2.13 9.94 10.12
N GLY A 92 0.86 9.61 10.04
CA GLY A 92 0.35 8.25 10.19
C GLY A 92 -0.64 7.93 9.09
N THR A 93 -0.58 6.71 8.60
CA THR A 93 -1.55 6.15 7.67
C THR A 93 -1.98 4.79 8.19
N ARG A 94 -3.29 4.56 8.18
CA ARG A 94 -3.87 3.24 8.40
C ARG A 94 -4.83 2.93 7.27
N SER A 95 -4.66 1.80 6.64
CA SER A 95 -5.60 1.29 5.64
C SER A 95 -5.93 -0.16 5.89
N ASN A 96 -7.14 -0.53 5.52
CA ASN A 96 -7.57 -1.91 5.48
C ASN A 96 -8.39 -2.12 4.22
N THR A 97 -8.22 -3.28 3.60
CA THR A 97 -9.02 -3.75 2.48
C THR A 97 -9.47 -5.17 2.80
N ASN A 98 -10.78 -5.36 2.93
CA ASN A 98 -11.40 -6.67 3.09
C ASN A 98 -12.07 -7.06 1.77
N ILE A 99 -11.73 -8.24 1.26
CA ILE A 99 -12.26 -8.81 0.02
C ILE A 99 -12.88 -10.16 0.35
N ASN A 100 -14.19 -10.26 0.09
CA ASN A 100 -14.90 -11.53 0.11
C ASN A 100 -15.22 -11.90 -1.33
N SER A 101 -14.80 -13.07 -1.77
CA SER A 101 -15.02 -13.50 -3.14
C SER A 101 -15.46 -14.94 -3.25
N ASP A 102 -16.27 -15.18 -4.27
CA ASP A 102 -16.71 -16.48 -4.74
C ASP A 102 -16.13 -16.71 -6.13
N SER A 103 -15.65 -17.89 -6.40
CA SER A 103 -15.20 -18.25 -7.75
C SER A 103 -15.65 -19.67 -8.12
N ARG A 104 -16.02 -19.81 -9.38
CA ARG A 104 -16.24 -21.08 -10.05
C ARG A 104 -15.22 -21.20 -11.16
N THR A 105 -14.51 -22.33 -11.20
CA THR A 105 -13.56 -22.63 -12.28
C THR A 105 -13.93 -23.96 -12.89
N ASP A 106 -14.25 -23.96 -14.18
CA ASP A 106 -14.42 -25.15 -15.01
C ASP A 106 -13.12 -25.35 -15.80
N LYS A 107 -12.50 -26.54 -15.70
CA LYS A 107 -11.22 -26.82 -16.35
C LYS A 107 -11.31 -28.07 -17.23
N TRP A 108 -10.97 -27.93 -18.50
CA TRP A 108 -10.86 -29.00 -19.49
C TRP A 108 -9.40 -29.33 -19.75
N LYS A 109 -9.08 -30.60 -19.83
CA LYS A 109 -7.76 -31.11 -20.23
C LYS A 109 -7.85 -31.77 -21.57
N PHE A 110 -6.83 -31.57 -22.42
CA PHE A 110 -6.75 -32.08 -23.77
C PHE A 110 -5.49 -32.94 -23.93
N LYS A 111 -5.62 -34.07 -24.65
CA LYS A 111 -4.51 -34.89 -25.12
C LYS A 111 -4.58 -35.00 -26.61
N ASN A 112 -3.52 -34.57 -27.29
CA ASN A 112 -3.47 -34.54 -28.77
C ASN A 112 -4.70 -33.85 -29.42
N GLY A 113 -5.18 -32.78 -28.80
CA GLY A 113 -6.34 -32.01 -29.25
C GLY A 113 -7.70 -32.63 -28.95
N THR A 114 -7.75 -33.79 -28.29
CA THR A 114 -8.99 -34.43 -27.88
C THR A 114 -9.24 -34.18 -26.39
N GLU A 115 -10.45 -33.75 -26.05
CA GLU A 115 -10.87 -33.57 -24.67
C GLU A 115 -10.81 -34.90 -23.89
N MET A 116 -10.16 -34.91 -22.75
CA MET A 116 -9.91 -36.12 -22.00
C MET A 116 -10.99 -36.43 -20.95
N GLN A 117 -11.71 -35.40 -20.48
CA GLN A 117 -12.67 -35.54 -19.40
C GLN A 117 -13.62 -34.34 -19.39
N ASN A 118 -14.89 -34.57 -19.05
CA ASN A 118 -15.82 -33.48 -18.79
C ASN A 118 -15.27 -32.57 -17.67
N PRO A 119 -15.46 -31.25 -17.77
CA PRO A 119 -14.98 -30.34 -16.77
C PRO A 119 -15.67 -30.59 -15.45
N GLU A 120 -14.89 -30.72 -14.41
CA GLU A 120 -15.41 -30.76 -13.05
C GLU A 120 -15.23 -29.37 -12.45
N PRO A 121 -16.34 -28.68 -12.11
CA PRO A 121 -16.26 -27.35 -11.55
C PRO A 121 -15.60 -27.38 -10.16
N THR A 122 -14.73 -26.41 -9.93
CA THR A 122 -14.17 -26.11 -8.60
C THR A 122 -14.81 -24.84 -8.09
N TYR A 123 -15.40 -24.90 -6.91
CA TYR A 123 -15.99 -23.74 -6.24
C TYR A 123 -15.10 -23.35 -5.06
N GLN A 124 -14.80 -22.05 -4.95
CA GLN A 124 -13.98 -21.54 -3.86
C GLN A 124 -14.59 -20.28 -3.27
N LEU A 125 -14.52 -20.19 -1.95
CA LEU A 125 -14.78 -18.98 -1.17
C LEU A 125 -13.45 -18.47 -0.65
N MET A 126 -13.19 -17.16 -0.82
CA MET A 126 -11.97 -16.53 -0.30
C MET A 126 -12.33 -15.29 0.50
N ASN A 127 -11.85 -15.24 1.72
CA ASN A 127 -11.78 -14.03 2.51
C ASN A 127 -10.32 -13.57 2.56
N ARG A 128 -10.07 -12.32 2.19
CA ARG A 128 -8.74 -11.71 2.21
C ARG A 128 -8.82 -10.38 2.93
N ASP A 129 -8.07 -10.27 4.02
CA ASP A 129 -7.92 -9.04 4.79
C ASP A 129 -6.49 -8.51 4.64
N ILE A 130 -6.35 -7.26 4.18
CA ILE A 130 -5.06 -6.60 3.98
C ILE A 130 -5.05 -5.36 4.81
N SER A 131 -4.20 -5.31 5.84
CA SER A 131 -4.01 -4.14 6.66
C SER A 131 -2.61 -3.54 6.48
N ARG A 132 -2.53 -2.22 6.49
CA ARG A 132 -1.27 -1.48 6.42
C ARG A 132 -1.28 -0.34 7.41
N ASN A 133 -0.19 -0.25 8.16
CA ASN A 133 0.06 0.84 9.11
C ASN A 133 1.42 1.45 8.79
N ASP A 134 1.43 2.74 8.54
CA ASP A 134 2.63 3.53 8.22
C ASP A 134 2.73 4.69 9.20
N TYR A 135 3.85 4.80 9.88
CA TYR A 135 4.13 5.87 10.83
C TYR A 135 5.48 6.49 10.50
N ARG A 136 5.51 7.81 10.40
CA ARG A 136 6.71 8.57 10.07
C ARG A 136 6.83 9.78 10.97
N VAL A 137 8.03 9.97 11.52
CA VAL A 137 8.41 11.18 12.22
C VAL A 137 9.66 11.73 11.55
N ARG A 138 9.62 12.99 11.15
CA ARG A 138 10.73 13.68 10.51
C ARG A 138 11.05 14.96 11.25
N PHE A 139 12.33 15.13 11.58
CA PHE A 139 12.92 16.36 12.08
C PHE A 139 13.73 17.00 10.96
N TYR A 140 13.60 18.28 10.81
CA TYR A 140 14.34 19.06 9.81
C TYR A 140 14.86 20.32 10.44
N TYR A 141 16.15 20.61 10.24
CA TYR A 141 16.82 21.80 10.73
C TYR A 141 17.60 22.47 9.64
N THR A 142 17.49 23.80 9.59
CA THR A 142 18.24 24.67 8.68
C THR A 142 19.06 25.68 9.47
N GLU A 143 20.36 25.70 9.21
CA GLU A 143 21.30 26.69 9.74
C GLU A 143 21.87 27.55 8.63
N PRO A 144 21.54 28.84 8.56
CA PRO A 144 22.23 29.77 7.68
C PRO A 144 23.59 30.14 8.26
N LEU A 145 24.66 29.77 7.56
CA LEU A 145 26.05 30.14 7.91
C LEU A 145 26.38 31.55 7.51
N SER A 146 25.84 32.01 6.35
CA SER A 146 25.97 33.36 5.82
C SER A 146 24.73 33.67 4.94
N PRO A 147 24.62 34.90 4.41
CA PRO A 147 23.55 35.23 3.46
C PRO A 147 23.50 34.35 2.20
N THR A 148 24.61 33.67 1.89
CA THR A 148 24.73 32.83 0.68
C THR A 148 24.96 31.32 0.98
N TRP A 149 25.21 30.96 2.21
CA TRP A 149 25.47 29.58 2.59
C TRP A 149 24.49 29.09 3.67
N GLN A 150 24.01 27.83 3.51
CA GLN A 150 23.06 27.21 4.40
C GLN A 150 23.40 25.72 4.55
N ILE A 151 23.32 25.21 5.77
CA ILE A 151 23.33 23.78 6.07
C ILE A 151 21.91 23.33 6.36
N ASN A 152 21.56 22.15 5.86
CA ASN A 152 20.32 21.46 6.16
C ASN A 152 20.65 20.08 6.72
N VAL A 153 20.00 19.72 7.81
CA VAL A 153 20.09 18.38 8.42
C VAL A 153 18.68 17.88 8.65
N SER A 154 18.44 16.63 8.32
CA SER A 154 17.18 15.96 8.66
C SER A 154 17.41 14.56 9.17
N TYR A 155 16.53 14.16 10.08
CA TYR A 155 16.39 12.78 10.52
C TYR A 155 14.95 12.35 10.36
N GLN A 156 14.73 11.16 9.80
CA GLN A 156 13.43 10.55 9.67
C GLN A 156 13.46 9.13 10.24
N PHE A 157 12.51 8.85 11.09
CA PHE A 157 12.12 7.49 11.47
C PHE A 157 10.84 7.12 10.73
N HIS A 158 10.81 5.95 10.14
CA HIS A 158 9.66 5.43 9.42
C HIS A 158 9.46 3.96 9.77
N ARG A 159 8.26 3.61 10.22
CA ARG A 159 7.82 2.24 10.44
C ARG A 159 6.67 1.95 9.49
N ASN A 160 6.83 0.93 8.68
CA ASN A 160 5.78 0.40 7.82
C ASN A 160 5.47 -1.04 8.24
N ASN A 161 4.21 -1.33 8.50
CA ASN A 161 3.71 -2.67 8.77
C ASN A 161 2.63 -3.02 7.76
N SER A 162 2.77 -4.16 7.09
CA SER A 162 1.79 -4.72 6.16
C SER A 162 1.47 -6.15 6.59
N GLU A 163 0.21 -6.41 6.85
CA GLU A 163 -0.33 -7.72 7.22
C GLU A 163 -1.35 -8.14 6.17
N GLU A 164 -1.27 -9.39 5.74
CA GLU A 164 -2.24 -10.01 4.86
C GLU A 164 -2.69 -11.33 5.50
N ASP A 165 -3.99 -11.50 5.67
CA ASP A 165 -4.63 -12.75 6.07
C ASP A 165 -5.56 -13.19 4.93
N ARG A 166 -5.29 -14.36 4.37
CA ARG A 166 -6.07 -14.96 3.30
C ARG A 166 -6.54 -16.35 3.74
N ARG A 167 -7.85 -16.51 3.85
CA ARG A 167 -8.53 -17.78 4.11
C ARG A 167 -9.28 -18.20 2.85
N THR A 168 -8.97 -19.39 2.36
CA THR A 168 -9.63 -19.98 1.19
C THR A 168 -10.29 -21.29 1.59
N GLU A 169 -11.54 -21.47 1.21
CA GLU A 169 -12.33 -22.68 1.36
C GLU A 169 -12.69 -23.20 -0.03
N SER A 170 -12.58 -24.50 -0.24
CA SER A 170 -12.97 -25.16 -1.49
C SER A 170 -14.09 -26.14 -1.19
N MET A 171 -15.05 -26.22 -2.10
CA MET A 171 -16.16 -27.17 -1.96
C MET A 171 -15.64 -28.59 -2.18
N ASP A 172 -15.84 -29.44 -1.18
CA ASP A 172 -15.69 -30.89 -1.32
C ASP A 172 -16.76 -31.40 -2.27
N ARG A 173 -16.38 -32.29 -3.17
CA ARG A 173 -17.27 -32.79 -4.23
C ARG A 173 -18.19 -33.90 -3.79
N GLU A 174 -17.78 -34.67 -2.78
CA GLU A 174 -18.55 -35.80 -2.28
C GLU A 174 -19.65 -35.33 -1.31
N THR A 175 -19.27 -34.36 -0.45
CA THR A 175 -20.18 -33.86 0.59
C THR A 175 -20.95 -32.60 0.15
N GLY A 176 -20.43 -31.85 -0.79
CA GLY A 176 -20.94 -30.52 -1.17
C GLY A 176 -20.68 -29.40 -0.15
N GLU A 177 -19.92 -29.71 0.91
CA GLU A 177 -19.56 -28.74 1.96
C GLU A 177 -18.28 -27.99 1.61
N PHE A 178 -18.13 -26.76 2.13
CA PHE A 178 -16.90 -25.99 1.97
C PHE A 178 -15.92 -26.30 3.09
N GLU A 179 -14.74 -26.74 2.73
CA GLU A 179 -13.65 -27.08 3.62
C GLU A 179 -12.46 -26.15 3.43
N LEU A 180 -11.75 -25.88 4.52
CA LEU A 180 -10.54 -25.05 4.48
C LEU A 180 -9.48 -25.67 3.56
N SER A 181 -8.93 -24.85 2.66
CA SER A 181 -7.82 -25.21 1.77
C SER A 181 -6.49 -24.73 2.37
N PRO A 182 -5.74 -25.58 3.13
CA PRO A 182 -4.53 -25.12 3.83
C PRO A 182 -3.47 -24.57 2.91
N ASN A 183 -3.32 -25.15 1.71
CA ASN A 183 -2.32 -24.73 0.72
C ASN A 183 -2.63 -23.37 0.05
N GLN A 184 -3.86 -22.86 0.23
CA GLN A 184 -4.31 -21.58 -0.32
C GLN A 184 -4.67 -20.58 0.79
N THR A 185 -4.55 -21.00 2.05
CA THR A 185 -4.72 -20.16 3.23
C THR A 185 -3.35 -19.73 3.72
N ASN A 186 -3.15 -18.42 3.89
CA ASN A 186 -1.87 -17.88 4.30
C ASN A 186 -2.06 -16.59 5.10
N ARG A 187 -1.24 -16.43 6.13
CA ARG A 187 -1.11 -15.18 6.87
C ARG A 187 0.35 -14.74 6.80
N SER A 188 0.58 -13.50 6.42
CA SER A 188 1.92 -12.92 6.36
C SER A 188 1.95 -11.54 6.99
N GLU A 189 3.03 -11.24 7.67
CA GLU A 189 3.31 -9.92 8.23
C GLU A 189 4.72 -9.47 7.83
N ASN A 190 4.83 -8.22 7.38
CA ASN A 190 6.10 -7.59 7.04
C ASN A 190 6.20 -6.26 7.77
N ILE A 191 7.26 -6.09 8.55
CA ILE A 191 7.53 -4.86 9.29
C ILE A 191 8.87 -4.29 8.82
N PHE A 192 8.88 -3.02 8.42
CA PHE A 192 10.07 -2.28 8.05
C PHE A 192 10.32 -1.16 9.06
N TYR A 193 11.55 -1.04 9.50
CA TYR A 193 12.04 0.09 10.28
C TYR A 193 13.12 0.78 9.45
N ILE A 194 12.88 2.03 9.09
CA ILE A 194 13.74 2.80 8.22
C ILE A 194 14.19 4.05 8.97
N HIS A 195 15.49 4.22 9.09
CA HIS A 195 16.10 5.44 9.62
C HIS A 195 16.78 6.17 8.46
N ARG A 196 16.44 7.43 8.26
CA ARG A 196 17.02 8.23 7.20
C ARG A 196 17.64 9.49 7.79
N ILE A 197 18.94 9.63 7.60
CA ILE A 197 19.72 10.79 8.00
C ILE A 197 20.17 11.49 6.74
N GLU A 198 19.86 12.77 6.62
CA GLU A 198 20.29 13.60 5.50
C GLU A 198 21.04 14.80 6.02
N ALA A 199 22.18 15.12 5.41
CA ALA A 199 22.90 16.34 5.63
C ALA A 199 23.31 16.96 4.30
N GLY A 200 23.20 18.26 4.18
CA GLY A 200 23.54 18.95 2.94
C GLY A 200 23.91 20.39 3.15
N ILE A 201 24.71 20.90 2.24
CA ILE A 201 25.09 22.30 2.16
C ILE A 201 24.55 22.91 0.88
N ARG A 202 24.05 24.12 0.99
CA ARG A 202 23.48 24.88 -0.12
C ARG A 202 24.15 26.22 -0.24
N LYS A 203 24.51 26.60 -1.48
CA LYS A 203 25.05 27.90 -1.80
C LYS A 203 24.15 28.62 -2.79
N PHE A 204 23.86 29.88 -2.48
CA PHE A 204 23.07 30.78 -3.32
C PHE A 204 23.99 31.79 -4.00
N TRP A 205 23.87 31.92 -5.31
CA TRP A 205 24.39 33.01 -6.10
C TRP A 205 23.24 33.76 -6.78
N LYS A 206 23.53 34.93 -7.35
CA LYS A 206 22.48 35.71 -8.02
C LYS A 206 21.68 34.91 -9.07
N LYS A 207 22.32 33.96 -9.77
CA LYS A 207 21.73 33.20 -10.88
C LYS A 207 21.80 31.67 -10.69
N ILE A 208 22.52 31.19 -9.70
CA ILE A 208 22.80 29.77 -9.52
C ILE A 208 22.51 29.38 -8.06
N ASN A 209 21.93 28.21 -7.87
CA ASN A 209 21.68 27.60 -6.60
C ASN A 209 22.27 26.18 -6.64
N LEU A 210 23.32 25.93 -5.88
CA LEU A 210 23.99 24.67 -5.78
C LEU A 210 23.63 24.00 -4.44
N ARG A 211 23.24 22.72 -4.47
CA ARG A 211 23.03 21.88 -3.29
C ARG A 211 23.87 20.63 -3.43
N ILE A 212 24.63 20.32 -2.41
CA ILE A 212 25.38 19.07 -2.25
C ILE A 212 24.95 18.45 -0.93
N GLY A 213 24.69 17.16 -0.92
CA GLY A 213 24.25 16.45 0.29
C GLY A 213 24.55 14.97 0.22
N ALA A 214 24.48 14.35 1.38
CA ALA A 214 24.60 12.91 1.57
C ALA A 214 23.39 12.40 2.35
N THR A 215 22.99 11.18 2.04
CA THR A 215 21.90 10.45 2.72
C THR A 215 22.41 9.10 3.17
N LEU A 216 22.10 8.74 4.42
CA LEU A 216 22.29 7.42 4.98
C LEU A 216 20.93 6.87 5.37
N GLU A 217 20.60 5.64 4.90
CA GLU A 217 19.27 5.05 5.11
C GLU A 217 19.39 3.56 5.53
N PRO A 218 19.76 3.26 6.79
CA PRO A 218 19.68 1.92 7.31
C PRO A 218 18.22 1.46 7.42
N THR A 219 17.98 0.23 6.99
CA THR A 219 16.67 -0.42 7.00
C THR A 219 16.77 -1.78 7.66
N ASP A 220 15.87 -2.08 8.60
CA ASP A 220 15.65 -3.40 9.19
C ASP A 220 14.30 -3.92 8.73
N MET A 221 14.25 -5.20 8.31
CA MET A 221 13.04 -5.87 7.85
C MET A 221 12.81 -7.12 8.70
N ARG A 222 11.57 -7.28 9.17
CA ARG A 222 11.09 -8.49 9.82
C ARG A 222 9.91 -9.04 9.05
N SER A 223 9.94 -10.33 8.75
CA SER A 223 8.88 -11.02 8.03
C SER A 223 8.51 -12.30 8.76
N SER A 224 7.22 -12.59 8.85
CA SER A 224 6.65 -13.85 9.34
C SER A 224 5.54 -14.31 8.40
N SER A 225 5.42 -15.63 8.25
CA SER A 225 4.37 -16.30 7.46
C SER A 225 3.91 -17.56 8.17
#